data_630eb85aa3c89ecb424d499ad8933f5b
#
_entry.id   630eb85aa3c89ecb424d499ad8933f5b
#
_cell.length_a   1.000
_cell.length_b   1.000
_cell.length_c   1.000
_cell.angle_alpha   90.00
_cell.angle_beta   90.00
_cell.angle_gamma   90.00
#
_symmetry.space_group_name_H-M   'P 1'
#
loop_
_entity.id
_entity.type
_entity.pdbx_description
1 polymer ?
#
loop_
_entity_poly.entity_id
_entity_poly.type
_entity_poly.pdbx_seq_one_letter_code
_entity_poly.pdbx_strand_id
1 'polypeptide(L)'
;MPAEVTFLNLSSPIDNNYDIHWDFGDSTTADAISPTHLYNDTGTFDVRLEITSPIGCYTDTVFSSLVTTVAPPVANFSYEPHDASNFKPEVNFTDASIDAVHWDWYVNGILVAQKPDFSFVFADTGLQEVKLVVTHPEYCQDSITQLVEVTPKVTFFMPNAFTPNQDTNNDFFMGAGYTRGISNYRMEIWDRWGAKIFVSDDVHTGWNGRVNNTGRFAQNGIYVCLVTFTGPRGEPFDYKGYATLLR
;
A
#
# COMPACT_ATOMS: atom_id res chain seq x y z
N MET A 1 -14.13 22.93 6.73
CA MET A 1 -14.31 23.27 5.30
C MET A 1 -15.45 24.25 5.18
N PRO A 2 -15.33 25.28 4.34
CA PRO A 2 -16.44 26.17 4.08
C PRO A 2 -17.60 25.39 3.44
N ALA A 3 -18.83 25.62 3.94
CA ALA A 3 -20.04 25.01 3.42
C ALA A 3 -20.89 26.09 2.72
N GLU A 4 -21.10 25.95 1.42
CA GLU A 4 -21.91 26.87 0.65
C GLU A 4 -23.37 26.44 0.65
N VAL A 5 -24.26 27.31 1.08
CA VAL A 5 -25.71 27.06 1.18
C VAL A 5 -26.49 28.11 0.41
N THR A 6 -27.36 27.69 -0.48
CA THR A 6 -28.27 28.58 -1.21
C THR A 6 -29.64 28.60 -0.54
N PHE A 7 -30.12 29.79 -0.15
CA PHE A 7 -31.40 30.02 0.45
C PHE A 7 -32.41 30.45 -0.62
N LEU A 8 -33.53 29.76 -0.69
CA LEU A 8 -34.64 30.12 -1.59
C LEU A 8 -35.76 30.76 -0.79
N ASN A 9 -36.06 32.02 -1.06
CA ASN A 9 -37.19 32.70 -0.47
C ASN A 9 -38.48 32.28 -1.16
N LEU A 10 -39.36 31.59 -0.45
CA LEU A 10 -40.67 31.12 -0.95
C LEU A 10 -41.83 32.02 -0.51
N SER A 11 -41.58 33.15 0.09
CA SER A 11 -42.60 34.13 0.48
C SER A 11 -43.29 34.72 -0.76
N SER A 12 -44.60 35.03 -0.70
CA SER A 12 -45.35 35.57 -1.79
C SER A 12 -46.41 36.55 -1.29
N PRO A 13 -46.63 37.70 -1.95
CA PRO A 13 -45.85 38.21 -3.11
C PRO A 13 -44.55 38.85 -2.70
N ILE A 14 -43.47 38.61 -3.45
CA ILE A 14 -42.14 39.24 -3.25
C ILE A 14 -41.62 39.74 -4.59
N ASP A 15 -41.12 40.98 -4.58
CA ASP A 15 -40.41 41.60 -5.70
C ASP A 15 -39.28 42.52 -5.18
N ASN A 16 -38.56 43.18 -6.07
CA ASN A 16 -37.42 44.06 -5.73
C ASN A 16 -37.79 45.32 -4.95
N ASN A 17 -39.06 45.59 -4.66
CA ASN A 17 -39.51 46.72 -3.85
C ASN A 17 -39.66 46.34 -2.35
N TYR A 18 -39.49 45.04 -2.00
CA TYR A 18 -39.47 44.59 -0.64
C TYR A 18 -38.08 44.66 -0.06
N ASP A 19 -37.94 45.12 1.17
CA ASP A 19 -36.70 45.02 1.94
C ASP A 19 -36.63 43.61 2.54
N ILE A 20 -35.60 42.87 2.14
CA ILE A 20 -35.34 41.50 2.57
C ILE A 20 -34.02 41.50 3.35
N HIS A 21 -34.03 40.95 4.56
CA HIS A 21 -32.83 40.84 5.37
C HIS A 21 -32.70 39.41 5.93
N TRP A 22 -31.58 38.77 5.61
CA TRP A 22 -31.23 37.47 6.13
C TRP A 22 -30.12 37.61 7.16
N ASP A 23 -30.30 37.00 8.31
CA ASP A 23 -29.24 36.71 9.31
C ASP A 23 -28.98 35.23 9.33
N PHE A 24 -27.74 34.83 9.01
CA PHE A 24 -27.38 33.42 8.87
C PHE A 24 -26.99 32.77 10.20
N GLY A 25 -27.02 33.51 11.33
CA GLY A 25 -26.69 33.00 12.65
C GLY A 25 -25.20 32.84 12.94
N ASP A 26 -24.33 33.16 11.98
CA ASP A 26 -22.86 33.20 12.12
C ASP A 26 -22.28 34.63 12.21
N SER A 27 -23.14 35.60 12.56
CA SER A 27 -22.84 37.05 12.58
C SER A 27 -22.69 37.69 11.19
N THR A 28 -23.11 37.03 10.14
CA THR A 28 -23.17 37.59 8.80
C THR A 28 -24.60 37.72 8.29
N THR A 29 -24.82 38.64 7.37
CA THR A 29 -26.16 38.96 6.85
C THR A 29 -26.14 39.16 5.33
N ALA A 30 -27.32 39.14 4.68
CA ALA A 30 -27.51 39.47 3.28
C ALA A 30 -28.90 40.07 3.03
N ASP A 31 -29.00 40.95 2.02
CA ASP A 31 -30.23 41.67 1.64
C ASP A 31 -30.79 41.18 0.28
N ALA A 32 -30.29 40.08 -0.25
CA ALA A 32 -30.78 39.51 -1.51
C ALA A 32 -32.08 38.70 -1.31
N ILE A 33 -32.94 38.61 -2.32
CA ILE A 33 -34.17 37.83 -2.24
C ILE A 33 -33.89 36.37 -1.94
N SER A 34 -32.91 35.77 -2.60
CA SER A 34 -32.48 34.36 -2.44
C SER A 34 -30.96 34.31 -2.46
N PRO A 35 -30.30 34.51 -1.32
CA PRO A 35 -28.83 34.56 -1.23
C PRO A 35 -28.18 33.19 -1.24
N THR A 36 -26.91 33.15 -1.63
CA THR A 36 -25.98 32.06 -1.33
C THR A 36 -25.04 32.53 -0.24
N HIS A 37 -24.86 31.71 0.79
CA HIS A 37 -23.99 32.04 1.94
C HIS A 37 -22.96 30.94 2.17
N LEU A 38 -21.76 31.33 2.62
CA LEU A 38 -20.63 30.46 2.90
C LEU A 38 -20.38 30.41 4.41
N TYR A 39 -20.71 29.30 5.08
CA TYR A 39 -20.34 29.05 6.46
C TYR A 39 -18.89 28.59 6.54
N ASN A 40 -18.06 29.31 7.29
CA ASN A 40 -16.64 28.99 7.46
C ASN A 40 -16.35 28.13 8.69
N ASP A 41 -17.23 28.16 9.68
CA ASP A 41 -17.10 27.44 10.93
C ASP A 41 -18.06 26.25 11.00
N THR A 42 -17.71 25.27 11.81
CA THR A 42 -18.60 24.17 12.14
C THR A 42 -19.59 24.58 13.23
N GLY A 43 -20.82 24.13 13.12
CA GLY A 43 -21.86 24.46 14.09
C GLY A 43 -23.26 24.22 13.59
N THR A 44 -24.24 24.57 14.43
CA THR A 44 -25.63 24.59 14.06
C THR A 44 -26.12 26.01 14.13
N PHE A 45 -26.70 26.50 13.04
CA PHE A 45 -27.05 27.89 12.87
C PHE A 45 -28.57 28.06 12.73
N ASP A 46 -29.09 29.02 13.50
CA ASP A 46 -30.45 29.51 13.35
C ASP A 46 -30.44 30.60 12.28
N VAL A 47 -31.29 30.48 11.28
CA VAL A 47 -31.36 31.44 10.18
C VAL A 47 -32.63 32.29 10.36
N ARG A 48 -32.48 33.62 10.31
CA ARG A 48 -33.60 34.56 10.42
C ARG A 48 -33.85 35.24 9.08
N LEU A 49 -35.07 35.31 8.66
CA LEU A 49 -35.54 36.07 7.50
C LEU A 49 -36.48 37.17 7.98
N GLU A 50 -36.14 38.42 7.66
CA GLU A 50 -36.97 39.60 7.89
C GLU A 50 -37.42 40.15 6.52
N ILE A 51 -38.70 40.52 6.46
CA ILE A 51 -39.30 41.06 5.24
C ILE A 51 -40.10 42.31 5.58
N THR A 52 -39.81 43.42 4.88
CA THR A 52 -40.60 44.66 5.01
C THR A 52 -41.20 44.98 3.64
N SER A 53 -42.51 45.13 3.57
CA SER A 53 -43.21 45.54 2.34
C SER A 53 -42.97 47.01 1.99
N PRO A 54 -43.22 47.44 0.74
CA PRO A 54 -43.10 48.85 0.31
C PRO A 54 -44.00 49.83 1.08
N ILE A 55 -45.04 49.33 1.72
CA ILE A 55 -45.97 50.13 2.54
C ILE A 55 -45.64 50.05 4.04
N GLY A 56 -44.49 49.41 4.43
CA GLY A 56 -43.99 49.36 5.79
C GLY A 56 -44.52 48.21 6.64
N CYS A 57 -45.20 47.23 6.09
CA CYS A 57 -45.58 46.01 6.86
C CYS A 57 -44.36 45.13 7.06
N TYR A 58 -44.05 44.79 8.31
CA TYR A 58 -42.92 43.97 8.72
C TYR A 58 -43.36 42.59 9.16
N THR A 59 -42.57 41.56 8.80
CA THR A 59 -42.67 40.22 9.32
C THR A 59 -41.28 39.57 9.43
N ASP A 60 -41.11 38.70 10.37
CA ASP A 60 -39.90 37.90 10.55
C ASP A 60 -40.19 36.46 10.86
N THR A 61 -39.22 35.62 10.56
CA THR A 61 -39.27 34.17 10.86
C THR A 61 -37.87 33.68 11.18
N VAL A 62 -37.76 32.95 12.32
CA VAL A 62 -36.52 32.28 12.71
C VAL A 62 -36.66 30.77 12.41
N PHE A 63 -35.75 30.26 11.62
CA PHE A 63 -35.66 28.83 11.35
C PHE A 63 -34.58 28.25 12.25
N SER A 64 -34.98 27.67 13.36
CA SER A 64 -34.06 27.13 14.35
C SER A 64 -33.33 25.90 13.82
N SER A 65 -32.01 25.85 14.00
CA SER A 65 -31.13 24.76 13.61
C SER A 65 -31.27 24.38 12.12
N LEU A 66 -31.49 25.40 11.24
CA LEU A 66 -31.74 25.18 9.83
C LEU A 66 -30.50 24.63 9.10
N VAL A 67 -29.32 25.09 9.48
CA VAL A 67 -28.07 24.68 8.85
C VAL A 67 -27.18 24.06 9.93
N THR A 68 -26.68 22.88 9.64
CA THR A 68 -25.63 22.22 10.45
C THR A 68 -24.42 21.94 9.59
N THR A 69 -23.28 22.47 9.97
CA THR A 69 -21.99 22.22 9.34
C THR A 69 -21.11 21.38 10.24
N VAL A 70 -20.46 20.35 9.68
CA VAL A 70 -19.58 19.44 10.41
C VAL A 70 -18.17 19.48 9.82
N ALA A 71 -17.16 19.21 10.66
CA ALA A 71 -15.83 18.99 10.17
C ALA A 71 -15.77 17.67 9.38
N PRO A 72 -14.99 17.59 8.30
CA PRO A 72 -14.70 16.30 7.68
C PRO A 72 -13.90 15.42 8.64
N PRO A 73 -13.96 14.10 8.51
CA PRO A 73 -13.06 13.21 9.22
C PRO A 73 -11.62 13.48 8.81
N VAL A 74 -10.66 13.04 9.62
CA VAL A 74 -9.23 13.08 9.28
C VAL A 74 -8.73 11.65 9.17
N ALA A 75 -8.39 11.23 7.96
CA ALA A 75 -7.86 9.89 7.70
C ALA A 75 -6.42 9.78 8.20
N ASN A 76 -6.14 8.76 9.00
CA ASN A 76 -4.79 8.42 9.43
C ASN A 76 -4.71 6.93 9.79
N PHE A 77 -3.53 6.31 9.61
CA PHE A 77 -3.27 4.94 10.06
C PHE A 77 -1.79 4.67 10.29
N SER A 78 -1.53 3.64 11.06
CA SER A 78 -0.20 3.04 11.21
C SER A 78 -0.20 1.58 10.78
N TYR A 79 0.99 1.02 10.56
CA TYR A 79 1.13 -0.40 10.22
C TYR A 79 2.39 -1.01 10.84
N GLU A 80 2.34 -2.31 11.11
CA GLU A 80 3.45 -3.11 11.62
C GLU A 80 3.39 -4.54 11.01
N PRO A 81 4.54 -5.18 10.72
CA PRO A 81 5.91 -4.67 10.86
C PRO A 81 6.34 -3.79 9.68
N HIS A 82 7.29 -2.89 9.89
CA HIS A 82 7.90 -2.07 8.83
C HIS A 82 8.94 -2.83 7.99
N ASP A 83 9.33 -4.05 8.37
CA ASP A 83 10.30 -4.90 7.69
C ASP A 83 9.66 -6.11 6.98
N ALA A 84 8.44 -5.92 6.47
CA ALA A 84 7.73 -6.94 5.72
C ALA A 84 8.57 -7.50 4.56
N SER A 85 8.42 -8.78 4.28
CA SER A 85 9.16 -9.46 3.21
C SER A 85 8.39 -10.67 2.68
N ASN A 86 8.82 -11.24 1.55
CA ASN A 86 8.23 -12.46 1.03
C ASN A 86 8.26 -13.68 1.98
N PHE A 87 9.07 -13.64 3.06
CA PHE A 87 9.08 -14.65 4.12
C PHE A 87 8.18 -14.29 5.30
N LYS A 88 7.84 -13.01 5.45
CA LYS A 88 6.93 -12.46 6.44
C LYS A 88 6.06 -11.39 5.77
N PRO A 89 5.11 -11.79 4.92
CA PRO A 89 4.35 -10.86 4.09
C PRO A 89 3.13 -10.29 4.79
N GLU A 90 2.83 -10.71 6.02
CA GLU A 90 1.70 -10.21 6.79
C GLU A 90 2.02 -8.88 7.45
N VAL A 91 1.12 -7.91 7.26
CA VAL A 91 1.18 -6.58 7.84
C VAL A 91 -0.16 -6.27 8.51
N ASN A 92 -0.10 -5.76 9.73
CA ASN A 92 -1.26 -5.32 10.50
C ASN A 92 -1.42 -3.82 10.33
N PHE A 93 -2.61 -3.40 9.97
CA PHE A 93 -3.00 -2.00 9.82
C PHE A 93 -3.91 -1.60 10.96
N THR A 94 -3.61 -0.47 11.59
CA THR A 94 -4.37 0.08 12.72
C THR A 94 -4.85 1.47 12.36
N ASP A 95 -6.15 1.70 12.48
CA ASP A 95 -6.77 3.00 12.27
C ASP A 95 -6.32 4.01 13.34
N ALA A 96 -6.05 5.22 12.91
CA ALA A 96 -5.75 6.38 13.74
C ALA A 96 -6.53 7.62 13.28
N SER A 97 -7.62 7.41 12.57
CA SER A 97 -8.47 8.48 12.04
C SER A 97 -9.29 9.14 13.14
N ILE A 98 -9.69 10.38 12.89
CA ILE A 98 -10.55 11.16 13.78
C ILE A 98 -11.92 11.31 13.13
N ASP A 99 -13.00 11.18 13.93
CA ASP A 99 -14.40 11.36 13.52
C ASP A 99 -14.84 10.46 12.37
N ALA A 100 -14.25 9.26 12.24
CA ALA A 100 -14.63 8.25 11.29
C ALA A 100 -15.62 7.24 11.87
N VAL A 101 -16.61 6.80 11.06
CA VAL A 101 -17.57 5.73 11.41
C VAL A 101 -17.58 4.62 10.36
N HIS A 102 -16.94 4.84 9.22
CA HIS A 102 -16.79 3.84 8.17
C HIS A 102 -15.39 3.91 7.57
N TRP A 103 -14.84 2.74 7.20
CA TRP A 103 -13.47 2.56 6.72
C TRP A 103 -13.49 1.70 5.46
N ASP A 104 -12.91 2.18 4.39
CA ASP A 104 -12.65 1.43 3.17
C ASP A 104 -11.14 1.37 2.92
N TRP A 105 -10.58 0.17 3.03
CA TRP A 105 -9.17 -0.07 2.79
C TRP A 105 -8.92 -0.63 1.38
N TYR A 106 -8.01 -0.01 0.69
CA TYR A 106 -7.59 -0.43 -0.65
C TYR A 106 -6.12 -0.79 -0.65
N VAL A 107 -5.78 -1.91 -1.29
CA VAL A 107 -4.41 -2.29 -1.61
C VAL A 107 -4.29 -2.34 -3.13
N ASN A 108 -3.37 -1.53 -3.67
CA ASN A 108 -3.17 -1.38 -5.12
C ASN A 108 -4.49 -1.14 -5.88
N GLY A 109 -5.37 -0.31 -5.32
CA GLY A 109 -6.67 0.04 -5.87
C GLY A 109 -7.79 -1.00 -5.68
N ILE A 110 -7.53 -2.13 -5.03
CA ILE A 110 -8.51 -3.17 -4.74
C ILE A 110 -9.02 -3.03 -3.32
N LEU A 111 -10.35 -2.95 -3.11
CA LEU A 111 -10.96 -2.95 -1.78
C LEU A 111 -10.71 -4.29 -1.08
N VAL A 112 -10.10 -4.25 0.11
CA VAL A 112 -9.68 -5.45 0.85
C VAL A 112 -10.31 -5.57 2.24
N ALA A 113 -10.72 -4.46 2.86
CA ALA A 113 -11.36 -4.47 4.18
C ALA A 113 -12.27 -3.25 4.38
N GLN A 114 -13.29 -3.41 5.27
CA GLN A 114 -14.25 -2.37 5.65
C GLN A 114 -14.44 -2.39 7.18
N LYS A 115 -13.36 -2.16 7.90
CA LYS A 115 -13.31 -2.14 9.37
C LYS A 115 -12.09 -1.33 9.84
N PRO A 116 -12.05 -0.85 11.11
CA PRO A 116 -10.96 0.01 11.58
C PRO A 116 -9.58 -0.64 11.42
N ASP A 117 -9.43 -1.86 11.92
CA ASP A 117 -8.14 -2.56 11.92
C ASP A 117 -8.23 -3.86 11.14
N PHE A 118 -7.16 -4.21 10.41
CA PHE A 118 -7.10 -5.48 9.70
C PHE A 118 -5.66 -5.93 9.45
N SER A 119 -5.49 -7.23 9.14
CA SER A 119 -4.24 -7.81 8.68
C SER A 119 -4.34 -8.14 7.20
N PHE A 120 -3.25 -7.91 6.47
CA PHE A 120 -3.16 -8.23 5.05
C PHE A 120 -1.88 -8.98 4.74
N VAL A 121 -1.99 -10.03 3.91
CA VAL A 121 -0.86 -10.84 3.44
C VAL A 121 -0.56 -10.46 2.01
N PHE A 122 0.57 -9.78 1.78
CA PHE A 122 0.98 -9.37 0.44
C PHE A 122 1.47 -10.59 -0.38
N ALA A 123 0.92 -10.74 -1.58
CA ALA A 123 1.34 -11.81 -2.51
C ALA A 123 2.62 -11.45 -3.27
N ASP A 124 2.86 -10.17 -3.51
CA ASP A 124 3.97 -9.65 -4.28
C ASP A 124 4.94 -8.82 -3.43
N THR A 125 6.17 -8.70 -3.89
CA THR A 125 7.21 -7.88 -3.28
C THR A 125 7.32 -6.52 -3.97
N GLY A 126 7.99 -5.57 -3.32
CA GLY A 126 8.15 -4.20 -3.79
C GLY A 126 7.27 -3.22 -3.02
N LEU A 127 7.11 -2.02 -3.58
CA LEU A 127 6.26 -0.99 -3.01
C LEU A 127 4.79 -1.31 -3.31
N GLN A 128 3.99 -1.38 -2.26
CA GLN A 128 2.56 -1.65 -2.29
C GLN A 128 1.82 -0.40 -1.83
N GLU A 129 0.90 0.09 -2.64
CA GLU A 129 0.07 1.22 -2.27
C GLU A 129 -1.07 0.78 -1.35
N VAL A 130 -1.16 1.39 -0.16
CA VAL A 130 -2.27 1.18 0.77
C VAL A 130 -2.98 2.49 0.99
N LYS A 131 -4.28 2.53 0.67
CA LYS A 131 -5.14 3.70 0.82
C LYS A 131 -6.26 3.39 1.78
N LEU A 132 -6.45 4.27 2.76
CA LEU A 132 -7.61 4.31 3.63
C LEU A 132 -8.53 5.46 3.20
N VAL A 133 -9.80 5.18 3.03
CA VAL A 133 -10.87 6.17 2.88
C VAL A 133 -11.76 6.05 4.11
N VAL A 134 -12.00 7.15 4.80
CA VAL A 134 -12.88 7.20 5.97
C VAL A 134 -14.07 8.09 5.71
N THR A 135 -15.21 7.74 6.32
CA THR A 135 -16.46 8.47 6.17
C THR A 135 -17.00 8.89 7.54
N HIS A 136 -17.38 10.16 7.67
CA HIS A 136 -18.08 10.73 8.82
C HIS A 136 -19.58 10.32 8.79
N PRO A 137 -20.32 10.30 9.92
CA PRO A 137 -21.78 10.03 9.95
C PRO A 137 -22.59 10.87 8.96
N GLU A 138 -22.18 12.11 8.70
CA GLU A 138 -22.82 13.02 7.73
C GLU A 138 -22.24 12.88 6.30
N TYR A 139 -21.69 11.71 5.96
CA TYR A 139 -21.20 11.33 4.63
C TYR A 139 -19.99 12.13 4.10
N CYS A 140 -19.37 13.00 4.90
CA CYS A 140 -18.08 13.61 4.53
C CYS A 140 -17.00 12.54 4.52
N GLN A 141 -16.06 12.62 3.56
CA GLN A 141 -14.98 11.65 3.40
C GLN A 141 -13.62 12.34 3.43
N ASP A 142 -12.62 11.60 3.90
CA ASP A 142 -11.20 11.91 3.75
C ASP A 142 -10.42 10.64 3.43
N SER A 143 -9.22 10.79 2.90
CA SER A 143 -8.40 9.63 2.58
C SER A 143 -6.91 9.89 2.71
N ILE A 144 -6.17 8.86 3.08
CA ILE A 144 -4.71 8.86 3.14
C ILE A 144 -4.16 7.66 2.40
N THR A 145 -3.01 7.85 1.74
CA THR A 145 -2.28 6.78 1.04
C THR A 145 -0.86 6.70 1.59
N GLN A 146 -0.42 5.48 1.91
CA GLN A 146 0.96 5.19 2.30
C GLN A 146 1.52 4.06 1.43
N LEU A 147 2.84 4.07 1.24
CA LEU A 147 3.56 3.00 0.54
C LEU A 147 4.16 2.03 1.56
N VAL A 148 3.81 0.77 1.44
CA VAL A 148 4.36 -0.33 2.25
C VAL A 148 5.38 -1.09 1.41
N GLU A 149 6.63 -1.14 1.86
CA GLU A 149 7.67 -1.91 1.17
C GLU A 149 7.67 -3.37 1.65
N VAL A 150 7.39 -4.30 0.74
CA VAL A 150 7.56 -5.74 0.96
C VAL A 150 8.89 -6.16 0.34
N THR A 151 9.90 -6.33 1.17
CA THR A 151 11.29 -6.59 0.74
C THR A 151 11.42 -7.97 0.11
N PRO A 152 11.88 -8.11 -1.16
CA PRO A 152 12.24 -9.40 -1.71
C PRO A 152 13.53 -9.92 -1.06
N LYS A 153 13.46 -11.07 -0.42
CA LYS A 153 14.61 -11.76 0.19
C LYS A 153 14.86 -13.08 -0.53
N VAL A 154 16.12 -13.44 -0.67
CA VAL A 154 16.57 -14.73 -1.21
C VAL A 154 17.28 -15.52 -0.14
N THR A 155 17.22 -16.85 -0.25
CA THR A 155 18.07 -17.76 0.52
C THR A 155 18.82 -18.65 -0.46
N PHE A 156 20.09 -18.90 -0.19
CA PHE A 156 20.91 -19.75 -1.04
C PHE A 156 21.89 -20.54 -0.19
N PHE A 157 21.90 -21.86 -0.37
CA PHE A 157 22.76 -22.79 0.36
C PHE A 157 23.42 -23.73 -0.63
N MET A 158 24.72 -23.97 -0.50
CA MET A 158 25.44 -24.98 -1.27
C MET A 158 25.67 -26.21 -0.40
N PRO A 159 25.41 -27.41 -0.90
CA PRO A 159 25.84 -28.65 -0.24
C PRO A 159 27.38 -28.71 -0.23
N ASN A 160 27.94 -29.55 0.63
CA ASN A 160 29.40 -29.79 0.66
C ASN A 160 29.81 -31.13 0.02
N ALA A 161 28.84 -32.01 -0.29
CA ALA A 161 29.08 -33.29 -0.94
C ALA A 161 27.87 -33.71 -1.77
N PHE A 162 28.09 -34.59 -2.76
CA PHE A 162 27.04 -35.22 -3.54
C PHE A 162 27.49 -36.59 -4.08
N THR A 163 26.51 -37.41 -4.46
CA THR A 163 26.73 -38.81 -4.89
C THR A 163 25.92 -39.07 -6.17
N PRO A 164 26.48 -38.84 -7.39
CA PRO A 164 25.76 -39.06 -8.64
C PRO A 164 25.67 -40.53 -9.01
N ASN A 165 24.85 -41.30 -8.27
CA ASN A 165 24.63 -42.73 -8.43
C ASN A 165 23.28 -43.09 -9.07
N GLN A 166 22.48 -42.07 -9.47
CA GLN A 166 21.15 -42.17 -10.10
C GLN A 166 20.06 -42.76 -9.18
N ASP A 167 20.20 -42.57 -7.88
CA ASP A 167 19.17 -42.95 -6.91
C ASP A 167 18.16 -41.81 -6.61
N THR A 168 18.27 -40.68 -7.32
CA THR A 168 17.49 -39.46 -7.17
C THR A 168 17.82 -38.62 -5.93
N ASN A 169 18.76 -39.03 -5.09
CA ASN A 169 19.21 -38.29 -3.93
C ASN A 169 20.62 -37.72 -4.16
N ASN A 170 20.79 -36.43 -4.09
CA ASN A 170 22.08 -35.79 -4.22
C ASN A 170 22.87 -36.18 -5.50
N ASP A 171 22.17 -36.49 -6.59
CA ASP A 171 22.78 -36.82 -7.89
C ASP A 171 23.40 -35.61 -8.57
N PHE A 172 23.02 -34.41 -8.14
CA PHE A 172 23.53 -33.16 -8.69
C PHE A 172 24.08 -32.28 -7.58
N PHE A 173 25.24 -31.69 -7.82
CA PHE A 173 25.76 -30.62 -6.98
C PHE A 173 25.23 -29.29 -7.45
N MET A 174 24.33 -28.71 -6.68
CA MET A 174 23.69 -27.42 -7.00
C MET A 174 23.26 -26.70 -5.73
N GLY A 175 23.04 -25.40 -5.82
CA GLY A 175 22.47 -24.63 -4.72
C GLY A 175 20.99 -24.94 -4.49
N ALA A 176 20.57 -24.78 -3.25
CA ALA A 176 19.19 -24.91 -2.83
C ALA A 176 18.73 -23.66 -2.09
N GLY A 177 17.44 -23.38 -2.11
CA GLY A 177 16.84 -22.26 -1.40
C GLY A 177 15.80 -21.52 -2.23
N TYR A 178 15.41 -20.35 -1.74
CA TYR A 178 14.49 -19.47 -2.45
C TYR A 178 15.28 -18.46 -3.29
N THR A 179 15.26 -18.64 -4.61
CA THR A 179 16.10 -17.90 -5.57
C THR A 179 15.28 -17.04 -6.54
N ARG A 180 14.00 -16.81 -6.24
CA ARG A 180 13.14 -15.97 -7.09
C ARG A 180 13.68 -14.54 -7.15
N GLY A 181 13.85 -14.02 -8.37
CA GLY A 181 14.31 -12.64 -8.60
C GLY A 181 15.83 -12.45 -8.64
N ILE A 182 16.64 -13.53 -8.52
CA ILE A 182 18.08 -13.42 -8.77
C ILE A 182 18.35 -13.23 -10.26
N SER A 183 19.49 -12.62 -10.58
CA SER A 183 19.99 -12.42 -11.93
C SER A 183 21.50 -12.66 -11.98
N ASN A 184 22.04 -12.79 -13.19
CA ASN A 184 23.48 -12.98 -13.42
C ASN A 184 24.06 -14.17 -12.64
N TYR A 185 23.25 -15.23 -12.46
CA TYR A 185 23.72 -16.44 -11.78
C TYR A 185 24.86 -17.07 -12.57
N ARG A 186 25.91 -17.48 -11.87
CA ARG A 186 27.01 -18.25 -12.43
C ARG A 186 27.60 -19.18 -11.39
N MET A 187 27.63 -20.48 -11.68
CA MET A 187 28.30 -21.51 -10.90
C MET A 187 29.46 -22.09 -11.69
N GLU A 188 30.62 -22.20 -11.08
CA GLU A 188 31.81 -22.80 -11.69
C GLU A 188 32.41 -23.86 -10.75
N ILE A 189 32.76 -25.02 -11.32
CA ILE A 189 33.47 -26.10 -10.61
C ILE A 189 34.85 -26.27 -11.21
N TRP A 190 35.85 -26.29 -10.35
CA TRP A 190 37.26 -26.36 -10.70
C TRP A 190 37.93 -27.56 -10.05
N ASP A 191 38.78 -28.26 -10.79
CA ASP A 191 39.59 -29.35 -10.22
C ASP A 191 40.78 -28.81 -9.42
N ARG A 192 41.54 -29.74 -8.79
CA ARG A 192 42.71 -29.41 -7.96
C ARG A 192 43.89 -28.84 -8.79
N TRP A 193 43.89 -28.97 -10.10
CA TRP A 193 44.91 -28.44 -11.00
C TRP A 193 44.54 -27.09 -11.61
N GLY A 194 43.37 -26.55 -11.24
CA GLY A 194 42.89 -25.27 -11.75
C GLY A 194 42.20 -25.37 -13.11
N ALA A 195 41.80 -26.57 -13.54
CA ALA A 195 40.98 -26.72 -14.73
C ALA A 195 39.49 -26.56 -14.39
N LYS A 196 38.79 -25.70 -15.11
CA LYS A 196 37.33 -25.56 -15.00
C LYS A 196 36.64 -26.72 -15.68
N ILE A 197 35.89 -27.49 -14.94
CA ILE A 197 35.27 -28.76 -15.38
C ILE A 197 33.75 -28.65 -15.54
N PHE A 198 33.13 -27.62 -14.99
CA PHE A 198 31.70 -27.35 -15.18
C PHE A 198 31.41 -25.86 -14.99
N VAL A 199 30.43 -25.39 -15.75
CA VAL A 199 29.87 -24.06 -15.61
C VAL A 199 28.37 -24.11 -15.86
N SER A 200 27.60 -23.34 -15.11
CA SER A 200 26.19 -23.12 -15.34
C SER A 200 25.84 -21.66 -15.07
N ASP A 201 25.05 -21.07 -15.95
CA ASP A 201 24.43 -19.76 -15.76
C ASP A 201 22.94 -19.88 -15.35
N ASP A 202 22.48 -21.11 -15.03
CA ASP A 202 21.14 -21.43 -14.56
C ASP A 202 21.20 -22.06 -13.16
N VAL A 203 20.49 -21.47 -12.21
CA VAL A 203 20.44 -21.91 -10.81
C VAL A 203 19.84 -23.33 -10.64
N HIS A 204 19.05 -23.79 -11.61
CA HIS A 204 18.43 -25.11 -11.61
C HIS A 204 19.26 -26.17 -12.32
N THR A 205 20.39 -25.81 -12.90
CA THR A 205 21.29 -26.74 -13.59
C THR A 205 22.51 -27.08 -12.73
N GLY A 206 22.47 -28.23 -12.06
CA GLY A 206 23.55 -28.74 -11.21
C GLY A 206 24.61 -29.53 -11.95
N TRP A 207 25.78 -29.72 -11.33
CA TRP A 207 26.86 -30.58 -11.80
C TRP A 207 26.60 -32.05 -11.45
N ASN A 208 26.60 -32.93 -12.48
CA ASN A 208 26.34 -34.37 -12.34
C ASN A 208 27.59 -35.24 -12.14
N GLY A 209 28.73 -34.63 -11.80
CA GLY A 209 30.01 -35.33 -11.62
C GLY A 209 30.72 -35.71 -12.92
N ARG A 210 30.31 -35.17 -14.09
CA ARG A 210 30.99 -35.31 -15.38
C ARG A 210 31.54 -33.98 -15.84
N VAL A 211 32.61 -34.00 -16.61
CA VAL A 211 33.12 -32.79 -17.27
C VAL A 211 32.04 -32.27 -18.23
N ASN A 212 31.63 -31.01 -17.98
CA ASN A 212 30.55 -30.32 -18.69
C ASN A 212 29.23 -31.12 -18.75
N ASN A 213 28.95 -31.95 -17.75
CA ASN A 213 27.75 -32.81 -17.60
C ASN A 213 27.59 -33.88 -18.71
N THR A 214 28.43 -33.89 -19.74
CA THR A 214 28.34 -34.80 -20.91
C THR A 214 29.61 -35.59 -21.13
N GLY A 215 30.76 -35.10 -20.67
CA GLY A 215 32.05 -35.70 -20.88
C GLY A 215 32.35 -36.89 -19.95
N ARG A 216 33.65 -37.21 -19.82
CA ARG A 216 34.11 -38.27 -18.92
C ARG A 216 33.71 -37.96 -17.46
N PHE A 217 33.57 -39.00 -16.67
CA PHE A 217 33.42 -38.86 -15.25
C PHE A 217 34.63 -38.16 -14.61
N ALA A 218 34.39 -37.21 -13.75
CA ALA A 218 35.40 -36.63 -12.87
C ALA A 218 35.81 -37.65 -11.80
N GLN A 219 37.02 -37.61 -11.29
CA GLN A 219 37.52 -38.51 -10.25
C GLN A 219 36.85 -38.20 -8.90
N ASN A 220 36.68 -39.22 -8.05
CA ASN A 220 36.27 -38.94 -6.66
C ASN A 220 37.27 -38.00 -5.99
N GLY A 221 36.76 -37.06 -5.24
CA GLY A 221 37.59 -36.07 -4.58
C GLY A 221 36.94 -34.73 -4.34
N ILE A 222 37.76 -33.76 -3.99
CA ILE A 222 37.35 -32.41 -3.63
C ILE A 222 37.57 -31.47 -4.82
N TYR A 223 36.59 -30.66 -5.12
CA TYR A 223 36.58 -29.65 -6.18
C TYR A 223 36.27 -28.28 -5.57
N VAL A 224 36.80 -27.22 -6.15
CA VAL A 224 36.46 -25.84 -5.75
C VAL A 224 35.16 -25.46 -6.48
N CYS A 225 34.22 -24.93 -5.73
CA CYS A 225 32.99 -24.35 -6.23
C CYS A 225 32.98 -22.85 -6.01
N LEU A 226 32.70 -22.10 -7.07
CA LEU A 226 32.44 -20.67 -7.05
C LEU A 226 31.02 -20.41 -7.51
N VAL A 227 30.25 -19.62 -6.78
CA VAL A 227 28.91 -19.19 -7.22
C VAL A 227 28.82 -17.70 -7.05
N THR A 228 28.35 -17.03 -8.08
CA THR A 228 28.03 -15.60 -8.05
C THR A 228 26.61 -15.37 -8.56
N PHE A 229 25.91 -14.40 -8.03
CA PHE A 229 24.67 -13.89 -8.60
C PHE A 229 24.38 -12.48 -8.06
N THR A 230 23.41 -11.82 -8.67
CA THR A 230 22.85 -10.56 -8.20
C THR A 230 21.47 -10.84 -7.62
N GLY A 231 21.25 -10.41 -6.38
CA GLY A 231 19.95 -10.52 -5.70
C GLY A 231 18.91 -9.56 -6.27
N PRO A 232 17.65 -9.69 -5.86
CA PRO A 232 16.52 -8.93 -6.44
C PRO A 232 16.59 -7.41 -6.20
N ARG A 233 17.43 -6.95 -5.26
CA ARG A 233 17.67 -5.51 -5.01
C ARG A 233 19.01 -5.02 -5.57
N GLY A 234 19.67 -5.83 -6.40
CA GLY A 234 20.98 -5.51 -6.97
C GLY A 234 22.17 -5.86 -6.08
N GLU A 235 21.94 -6.49 -4.92
CA GLU A 235 23.02 -6.92 -4.02
C GLU A 235 23.82 -8.07 -4.64
N PRO A 236 25.17 -7.98 -4.63
CA PRO A 236 26.02 -9.05 -5.13
C PRO A 236 26.08 -10.19 -4.10
N PHE A 237 26.13 -11.41 -4.59
CA PHE A 237 26.37 -12.61 -3.79
C PHE A 237 27.56 -13.36 -4.35
N ASP A 238 28.51 -13.69 -3.49
CA ASP A 238 29.71 -14.47 -3.82
C ASP A 238 29.85 -15.62 -2.81
N TYR A 239 29.94 -16.82 -3.34
CA TYR A 239 30.24 -18.03 -2.56
C TYR A 239 31.47 -18.73 -3.10
N LYS A 240 32.37 -19.08 -2.20
CA LYS A 240 33.52 -19.96 -2.47
C LYS A 240 33.53 -21.10 -1.47
N GLY A 241 33.42 -22.31 -1.98
CA GLY A 241 33.39 -23.52 -1.17
C GLY A 241 33.94 -24.73 -1.90
N TYR A 242 33.64 -25.90 -1.36
CA TYR A 242 34.11 -27.16 -1.89
C TYR A 242 32.95 -28.08 -2.22
N ALA A 243 33.06 -28.82 -3.33
CA ALA A 243 32.21 -29.91 -3.71
C ALA A 243 32.95 -31.23 -3.51
N THR A 244 32.50 -32.10 -2.63
CA THR A 244 33.05 -33.46 -2.49
C THR A 244 32.24 -34.41 -3.36
N LEU A 245 32.89 -34.97 -4.39
CA LEU A 245 32.30 -35.99 -5.25
C LEU A 245 32.60 -37.37 -4.69
N LEU A 246 31.57 -38.12 -4.35
CA LEU A 246 31.61 -39.51 -3.88
C LEU A 246 30.89 -40.42 -4.87
N ARG A 247 31.40 -41.64 -5.09
CA ARG A 247 30.76 -42.71 -5.88
C ARG A 247 31.03 -44.05 -5.28
#